data_8069d6f98af0e7945a0550d141b7ec2c
#
_entry.id   8069d6f98af0e7945a0550d141b7ec2c
#
_cell.length_a   1.000
_cell.length_b   1.000
_cell.length_c   1.000
_cell.angle_alpha   90.00
_cell.angle_beta   90.00
_cell.angle_gamma   90.00
#
_symmetry.space_group_name_H-M   'P 1'
#
loop_
_entity.id
_entity.type
_entity.pdbx_description
1 polymer ?
#
loop_
_entity_poly.entity_id
_entity_poly.type
_entity_poly.pdbx_seq_one_letter_code
_entity_poly.pdbx_strand_id
1 'polypeptide(L)'
;LDHLVALGVDVVNVMPVAAFDGQWGWGYDGVGLYAVHDPYGGPVAFARFVDACHAQDLGVALNVVHNHLGANGNYLAQFDPFFTTAHSTPWGPAVNLDQDDAEHVRGFLVDNALRWLRDFHLDALRLDAVHELRDTSARHFLAECSDAVAALSARVGRPLDLIAESDLNDVDVVAPTSQGGWGMTAQWDDDIHHALHVALTGEDQGYYTDFAGGEGREEAGP
;
A
#
# COMPACT_ATOMS: atom_id res chain seq x y z
N LEU A 1 -12.47 13.64 15.77
CA LEU A 1 -12.69 14.00 14.38
C LEU A 1 -12.85 15.52 14.19
N ASP A 2 -13.51 16.23 15.10
CA ASP A 2 -13.81 17.67 14.98
C ASP A 2 -12.59 18.54 14.66
N HIS A 3 -11.42 18.19 15.20
CA HIS A 3 -10.16 18.88 14.89
C HIS A 3 -9.75 18.72 13.42
N LEU A 4 -9.90 17.52 12.84
CA LEU A 4 -9.58 17.25 11.43
C LEU A 4 -10.52 18.01 10.49
N VAL A 5 -11.81 18.02 10.83
CA VAL A 5 -12.82 18.80 10.10
C VAL A 5 -12.47 20.30 10.15
N ALA A 6 -12.12 20.82 11.32
CA ALA A 6 -11.74 22.23 11.48
C ALA A 6 -10.47 22.63 10.73
N LEU A 7 -9.57 21.66 10.45
CA LEU A 7 -8.38 21.84 9.62
C LEU A 7 -8.69 21.80 8.12
N GLY A 8 -9.89 21.38 7.72
CA GLY A 8 -10.24 21.19 6.31
C GLY A 8 -9.64 19.92 5.68
N VAL A 9 -9.48 18.86 6.48
CA VAL A 9 -9.04 17.54 5.99
C VAL A 9 -10.20 16.88 5.25
N ASP A 10 -9.95 16.34 4.07
CA ASP A 10 -10.94 15.63 3.26
C ASP A 10 -10.90 14.12 3.50
N VAL A 11 -9.71 13.56 3.73
CA VAL A 11 -9.50 12.11 3.89
C VAL A 11 -8.59 11.82 5.09
N VAL A 12 -9.01 10.88 5.93
CA VAL A 12 -8.19 10.34 7.02
C VAL A 12 -7.49 9.08 6.53
N ASN A 13 -6.16 9.09 6.50
CA ASN A 13 -5.39 7.90 6.17
C ASN A 13 -4.99 7.16 7.46
N VAL A 14 -5.54 5.96 7.64
CA VAL A 14 -5.33 5.11 8.82
C VAL A 14 -4.15 4.19 8.59
N MET A 15 -3.29 4.06 9.60
CA MET A 15 -2.21 3.07 9.60
C MET A 15 -2.79 1.64 9.54
N PRO A 16 -1.98 0.61 9.19
CA PRO A 16 -2.51 -0.74 9.02
C PRO A 16 -3.22 -1.26 10.28
N VAL A 17 -4.37 -1.88 10.08
CA VAL A 17 -5.17 -2.44 11.18
C VAL A 17 -5.17 -3.98 11.19
N ALA A 18 -4.47 -4.62 10.26
CA ALA A 18 -4.34 -6.07 10.21
C ALA A 18 -3.74 -6.62 11.51
N ALA A 19 -4.23 -7.76 11.97
CA ALA A 19 -3.80 -8.35 13.24
C ALA A 19 -2.31 -8.73 13.20
N PHE A 20 -1.57 -8.34 14.24
CA PHE A 20 -0.15 -8.60 14.43
C PHE A 20 0.14 -9.08 15.86
N ASP A 21 1.36 -9.53 16.14
CA ASP A 21 1.78 -9.98 17.47
C ASP A 21 2.00 -8.78 18.40
N GLY A 22 1.50 -8.90 19.64
CA GLY A 22 1.61 -7.88 20.67
C GLY A 22 0.44 -6.90 20.71
N GLN A 23 0.57 -5.85 21.52
CA GLN A 23 -0.48 -4.84 21.73
C GLN A 23 -0.11 -3.46 21.19
N TRP A 24 1.16 -3.26 20.87
CA TRP A 24 1.73 -1.98 20.47
C TRP A 24 2.48 -2.13 19.16
N GLY A 25 2.19 -1.32 18.19
CA GLY A 25 2.85 -1.33 16.89
C GLY A 25 2.19 -0.35 15.93
N TRP A 26 2.83 -0.13 14.79
CA TRP A 26 2.29 0.68 13.71
C TRP A 26 1.42 -0.14 12.74
N GLY A 27 1.38 -1.48 12.92
CA GLY A 27 0.56 -2.38 12.12
C GLY A 27 1.25 -2.90 10.84
N TYR A 28 2.51 -2.55 10.60
CA TYR A 28 3.22 -3.00 9.38
C TYR A 28 3.74 -4.44 9.46
N ASP A 29 3.66 -5.09 10.63
CA ASP A 29 3.99 -6.51 10.82
C ASP A 29 2.74 -7.41 10.87
N GLY A 30 1.70 -7.05 10.11
CA GLY A 30 0.44 -7.79 10.07
C GLY A 30 0.62 -9.22 9.56
N VAL A 31 -0.08 -10.18 10.19
CA VAL A 31 -0.15 -11.59 9.77
C VAL A 31 -1.58 -12.03 9.51
N GLY A 32 -2.54 -11.44 10.19
CA GLY A 32 -3.96 -11.69 10.00
C GLY A 32 -4.58 -10.67 9.06
N LEU A 33 -4.26 -10.70 7.77
CA LEU A 33 -4.66 -9.66 6.80
C LEU A 33 -6.17 -9.42 6.72
N TYR A 34 -6.98 -10.40 7.10
CA TYR A 34 -8.43 -10.31 7.12
C TYR A 34 -9.02 -9.94 8.49
N ALA A 35 -8.20 -9.71 9.50
CA ALA A 35 -8.64 -9.42 10.86
C ALA A 35 -8.24 -8.01 11.29
N VAL A 36 -9.16 -7.29 11.93
CA VAL A 36 -8.81 -6.06 12.63
C VAL A 36 -8.19 -6.43 13.96
N HIS A 37 -7.04 -5.86 14.27
CA HIS A 37 -6.28 -6.10 15.50
C HIS A 37 -7.14 -5.84 16.75
N ASP A 38 -7.23 -6.83 17.64
CA ASP A 38 -8.09 -6.81 18.83
C ASP A 38 -7.85 -5.58 19.74
N PRO A 39 -6.60 -5.18 20.04
CA PRO A 39 -6.34 -3.98 20.83
C PRO A 39 -6.90 -2.67 20.24
N TYR A 40 -7.18 -2.64 18.93
CA TYR A 40 -7.86 -1.50 18.28
C TYR A 40 -9.39 -1.59 18.38
N GLY A 41 -9.93 -2.57 19.10
CA GLY A 41 -11.36 -2.79 19.31
C GLY A 41 -12.02 -3.72 18.29
N GLY A 42 -11.22 -4.35 17.42
CA GLY A 42 -11.71 -5.32 16.45
C GLY A 42 -12.58 -4.72 15.34
N PRO A 43 -13.22 -5.58 14.52
CA PRO A 43 -13.92 -5.13 13.30
C PRO A 43 -15.10 -4.21 13.56
N VAL A 44 -15.81 -4.37 14.67
CA VAL A 44 -16.98 -3.54 15.01
C VAL A 44 -16.55 -2.11 15.36
N ALA A 45 -15.46 -1.95 16.11
CA ALA A 45 -14.96 -0.61 16.45
C ALA A 45 -14.41 0.10 15.21
N PHE A 46 -13.72 -0.63 14.33
CA PHE A 46 -13.20 -0.06 13.09
C PHE A 46 -14.35 0.37 12.15
N ALA A 47 -15.38 -0.46 11.97
CA ALA A 47 -16.55 -0.08 11.18
C ALA A 47 -17.25 1.18 11.73
N ARG A 48 -17.38 1.29 13.07
CA ARG A 48 -17.93 2.50 13.72
C ARG A 48 -17.06 3.73 13.51
N PHE A 49 -15.75 3.57 13.49
CA PHE A 49 -14.83 4.67 13.20
C PHE A 49 -15.02 5.21 11.78
N VAL A 50 -15.10 4.31 10.78
CA VAL A 50 -15.36 4.69 9.38
C VAL A 50 -16.71 5.41 9.25
N ASP A 51 -17.76 4.86 9.84
CA ASP A 51 -19.10 5.46 9.86
C ASP A 51 -19.09 6.86 10.50
N ALA A 52 -18.36 7.04 11.60
CA ALA A 52 -18.20 8.34 12.25
C ALA A 52 -17.42 9.35 11.40
N CYS A 53 -16.45 8.93 10.61
CA CYS A 53 -15.76 9.78 9.64
C CYS A 53 -16.72 10.23 8.53
N HIS A 54 -17.44 9.31 7.93
CA HIS A 54 -18.41 9.61 6.88
C HIS A 54 -19.54 10.53 7.36
N ALA A 55 -19.98 10.39 8.62
CA ALA A 55 -20.97 11.29 9.21
C ALA A 55 -20.49 12.75 9.32
N GLN A 56 -19.21 13.01 9.12
CA GLN A 56 -18.59 14.34 9.12
C GLN A 56 -17.98 14.70 7.76
N ASP A 57 -18.42 14.02 6.69
CA ASP A 57 -17.94 14.20 5.31
C ASP A 57 -16.43 13.96 5.14
N LEU A 58 -15.82 13.13 6.04
CA LEU A 58 -14.42 12.70 5.91
C LEU A 58 -14.35 11.34 5.22
N GLY A 59 -13.62 11.24 4.12
CA GLY A 59 -13.25 9.96 3.52
C GLY A 59 -12.25 9.19 4.41
N VAL A 60 -12.15 7.87 4.23
CA VAL A 60 -11.20 7.02 4.97
C VAL A 60 -10.39 6.17 4.01
N ALA A 61 -9.07 6.37 4.03
CA ALA A 61 -8.09 5.51 3.41
C ALA A 61 -7.44 4.59 4.46
N LEU A 62 -7.12 3.36 4.09
CA LEU A 62 -6.41 2.41 4.95
C LEU A 62 -5.08 2.02 4.32
N ASN A 63 -4.01 2.06 5.10
CA ASN A 63 -2.76 1.43 4.70
C ASN A 63 -2.90 -0.09 4.76
N VAL A 64 -2.54 -0.76 3.67
CA VAL A 64 -2.49 -2.23 3.60
C VAL A 64 -1.10 -2.69 3.18
N VAL A 65 -0.61 -3.73 3.85
CA VAL A 65 0.71 -4.31 3.62
C VAL A 65 0.51 -5.65 2.92
N HIS A 66 0.76 -5.69 1.61
CA HIS A 66 0.68 -6.91 0.79
C HIS A 66 2.06 -7.43 0.36
N ASN A 67 3.10 -6.60 0.51
CA ASN A 67 4.46 -6.90 0.06
C ASN A 67 5.21 -7.86 1.00
N HIS A 68 4.82 -7.94 2.27
CA HIS A 68 5.40 -8.84 3.27
C HIS A 68 4.38 -9.14 4.39
N LEU A 69 4.72 -10.08 5.24
CA LEU A 69 3.99 -10.37 6.48
C LEU A 69 4.96 -10.39 7.67
N GLY A 70 4.44 -10.06 8.84
CA GLY A 70 5.17 -10.19 10.09
C GLY A 70 5.65 -11.64 10.33
N ALA A 71 6.76 -11.79 11.04
CA ALA A 71 7.36 -13.11 11.30
C ALA A 71 6.59 -13.93 12.34
N ASN A 72 6.04 -13.24 13.35
CA ASN A 72 5.38 -13.91 14.47
C ASN A 72 3.93 -14.25 14.14
N GLY A 73 3.57 -15.53 14.26
CA GLY A 73 2.22 -16.01 13.95
C GLY A 73 1.95 -16.23 12.47
N ASN A 74 2.95 -16.10 11.62
CA ASN A 74 2.82 -16.35 10.19
C ASN A 74 3.01 -17.85 9.89
N TYR A 75 1.93 -18.51 9.52
CA TYR A 75 1.91 -19.93 9.14
C TYR A 75 1.41 -20.15 7.72
N LEU A 76 1.24 -19.10 6.91
CA LEU A 76 0.65 -19.20 5.57
C LEU A 76 1.42 -20.13 4.63
N ALA A 77 2.74 -20.16 4.74
CA ALA A 77 3.58 -21.08 3.97
C ALA A 77 3.32 -22.58 4.24
N GLN A 78 2.55 -22.92 5.30
CA GLN A 78 2.16 -24.32 5.59
C GLN A 78 0.89 -24.74 4.82
N PHE A 79 0.16 -23.80 4.25
CA PHE A 79 -1.12 -24.05 3.60
C PHE A 79 -1.05 -23.90 2.09
N ASP A 80 -0.19 -23.00 1.60
CA ASP A 80 -0.04 -22.67 0.18
C ASP A 80 1.39 -22.14 -0.06
N PRO A 81 1.95 -22.18 -1.28
CA PRO A 81 3.22 -21.54 -1.63
C PRO A 81 3.08 -20.01 -1.61
N PHE A 82 2.75 -19.47 -0.43
CA PHE A 82 2.48 -18.04 -0.23
C PHE A 82 3.72 -17.17 -0.42
N PHE A 83 4.91 -17.74 -0.24
CA PHE A 83 6.19 -17.07 -0.41
C PHE A 83 7.06 -17.81 -1.43
N THR A 84 7.89 -17.05 -2.13
CA THR A 84 8.87 -17.58 -3.09
C THR A 84 10.28 -17.13 -2.76
N THR A 85 11.26 -17.99 -3.03
CA THR A 85 12.68 -17.66 -2.98
C THR A 85 13.24 -17.24 -4.34
N ALA A 86 12.42 -17.24 -5.40
CA ALA A 86 12.81 -16.71 -6.70
C ALA A 86 13.10 -15.21 -6.64
N HIS A 87 12.43 -14.50 -5.72
CA HIS A 87 12.63 -13.10 -5.42
C HIS A 87 12.94 -12.90 -3.94
N SER A 88 13.70 -11.84 -3.63
CA SER A 88 14.05 -11.44 -2.27
C SER A 88 13.64 -9.99 -2.02
N THR A 89 13.18 -9.72 -0.82
CA THR A 89 12.83 -8.39 -0.32
C THR A 89 13.63 -8.10 0.96
N PRO A 90 13.64 -6.87 1.47
CA PRO A 90 14.26 -6.55 2.76
C PRO A 90 13.73 -7.39 3.94
N TRP A 91 12.52 -7.94 3.81
CA TRP A 91 11.89 -8.79 4.83
C TRP A 91 12.09 -10.29 4.62
N GLY A 92 12.82 -10.69 3.57
CA GLY A 92 13.10 -12.10 3.25
C GLY A 92 12.48 -12.56 1.93
N PRO A 93 12.00 -13.83 1.84
CA PRO A 93 11.33 -14.33 0.64
C PRO A 93 10.14 -13.47 0.26
N ALA A 94 10.01 -13.16 -1.04
CA ALA A 94 8.90 -12.34 -1.54
C ALA A 94 7.56 -13.10 -1.46
N VAL A 95 6.46 -12.37 -1.42
CA VAL A 95 5.13 -12.93 -1.64
C VAL A 95 5.08 -13.51 -3.06
N ASN A 96 4.51 -14.70 -3.21
CA ASN A 96 4.46 -15.41 -4.47
C ASN A 96 3.39 -14.83 -5.41
N LEU A 97 3.83 -14.01 -6.37
CA LEU A 97 2.93 -13.36 -7.33
C LEU A 97 3.11 -13.89 -8.77
N ASP A 98 4.17 -14.66 -9.05
CA ASP A 98 4.54 -15.01 -10.42
C ASP A 98 5.13 -16.43 -10.60
N GLN A 99 5.23 -17.22 -9.52
CA GLN A 99 5.69 -18.60 -9.60
C GLN A 99 4.49 -19.58 -9.57
N ASP A 100 4.77 -20.88 -9.52
CA ASP A 100 3.74 -21.92 -9.48
C ASP A 100 2.71 -21.66 -8.39
N ASP A 101 1.42 -21.85 -8.70
CA ASP A 101 0.26 -21.63 -7.82
C ASP A 101 0.07 -20.18 -7.33
N ALA A 102 0.75 -19.19 -7.93
CA ALA A 102 0.63 -17.78 -7.57
C ALA A 102 -0.81 -17.24 -7.68
N GLU A 103 -1.66 -17.82 -8.51
CA GLU A 103 -3.05 -17.40 -8.67
C GLU A 103 -3.86 -17.46 -7.37
N HIS A 104 -3.57 -18.41 -6.48
CA HIS A 104 -4.22 -18.51 -5.17
C HIS A 104 -3.80 -17.36 -4.26
N VAL A 105 -2.51 -17.03 -4.25
CA VAL A 105 -1.96 -15.92 -3.45
C VAL A 105 -2.47 -14.58 -3.98
N ARG A 106 -2.44 -14.37 -5.30
CA ARG A 106 -3.00 -13.18 -5.95
C ARG A 106 -4.49 -13.01 -5.61
N GLY A 107 -5.28 -14.07 -5.77
CA GLY A 107 -6.70 -14.08 -5.42
C GLY A 107 -6.95 -13.74 -3.95
N PHE A 108 -6.16 -14.29 -3.03
CA PHE A 108 -6.23 -13.98 -1.61
C PHE A 108 -5.97 -12.49 -1.32
N LEU A 109 -4.96 -11.89 -1.95
CA LEU A 109 -4.63 -10.47 -1.74
C LEU A 109 -5.65 -9.53 -2.42
N VAL A 110 -6.13 -9.86 -3.62
CA VAL A 110 -7.21 -9.10 -4.29
C VAL A 110 -8.49 -9.13 -3.45
N ASP A 111 -8.91 -10.32 -2.98
CA ASP A 111 -10.08 -10.43 -2.10
C ASP A 111 -9.91 -9.66 -0.79
N ASN A 112 -8.70 -9.60 -0.25
CA ASN A 112 -8.39 -8.79 0.93
C ASN A 112 -8.63 -7.30 0.65
N ALA A 113 -8.11 -6.77 -0.46
CA ALA A 113 -8.34 -5.38 -0.86
C ALA A 113 -9.85 -5.09 -1.05
N LEU A 114 -10.55 -5.95 -1.79
CA LEU A 114 -12.00 -5.81 -2.01
C LEU A 114 -12.79 -5.86 -0.71
N ARG A 115 -12.39 -6.72 0.24
CA ARG A 115 -13.03 -6.82 1.54
C ARG A 115 -12.96 -5.53 2.33
N TRP A 116 -11.80 -4.90 2.42
CA TRP A 116 -11.63 -3.64 3.12
C TRP A 116 -12.52 -2.55 2.53
N LEU A 117 -12.55 -2.41 1.21
CA LEU A 117 -13.36 -1.42 0.51
C LEU A 117 -14.86 -1.69 0.59
N ARG A 118 -15.26 -2.97 0.50
CA ARG A 118 -16.67 -3.38 0.45
C ARG A 118 -17.29 -3.49 1.84
N ASP A 119 -16.62 -4.24 2.76
CA ASP A 119 -17.24 -4.65 4.03
C ASP A 119 -17.06 -3.59 5.13
N PHE A 120 -16.01 -2.76 5.04
CA PHE A 120 -15.77 -1.64 5.95
C PHE A 120 -16.10 -0.28 5.33
N HIS A 121 -16.56 -0.24 4.08
CA HIS A 121 -16.93 0.97 3.34
C HIS A 121 -15.78 1.97 3.19
N LEU A 122 -14.53 1.53 3.18
CA LEU A 122 -13.39 2.42 2.96
C LEU A 122 -13.45 3.05 1.57
N ASP A 123 -12.94 4.27 1.45
CA ASP A 123 -12.93 5.03 0.19
C ASP A 123 -11.67 4.77 -0.61
N ALA A 124 -10.56 4.47 0.07
CA ALA A 124 -9.28 4.18 -0.57
C ALA A 124 -8.45 3.15 0.21
N LEU A 125 -7.51 2.53 -0.51
CA LEU A 125 -6.39 1.80 0.10
C LEU A 125 -5.07 2.45 -0.33
N ARG A 126 -4.17 2.66 0.62
CA ARG A 126 -2.77 2.97 0.35
C ARG A 126 -1.97 1.66 0.46
N LEU A 127 -1.42 1.22 -0.66
CA LEU A 127 -0.64 -0.01 -0.76
C LEU A 127 0.81 0.29 -0.40
N ASP A 128 1.30 -0.35 0.66
CA ASP A 128 2.63 -0.18 1.21
C ASP A 128 3.69 -0.82 0.31
N ALA A 129 4.81 -0.10 0.09
CA ALA A 129 6.01 -0.57 -0.59
C ALA A 129 5.71 -1.42 -1.85
N VAL A 130 4.94 -0.86 -2.80
CA VAL A 130 4.52 -1.62 -3.99
C VAL A 130 5.69 -2.06 -4.87
N HIS A 131 6.84 -1.38 -4.79
CA HIS A 131 8.08 -1.78 -5.44
C HIS A 131 8.62 -3.13 -4.93
N GLU A 132 8.19 -3.60 -3.78
CA GLU A 132 8.53 -4.90 -3.22
C GLU A 132 7.51 -6.01 -3.55
N LEU A 133 6.46 -5.68 -4.28
CA LEU A 133 5.58 -6.67 -4.91
C LEU A 133 6.26 -7.19 -6.20
N ARG A 134 7.20 -8.12 -6.01
CA ARG A 134 8.02 -8.69 -7.09
C ARG A 134 7.18 -9.59 -7.99
N ASP A 135 6.83 -9.08 -9.15
CA ASP A 135 5.98 -9.76 -10.12
C ASP A 135 6.52 -9.58 -11.54
N THR A 136 6.97 -10.66 -12.16
CA THR A 136 7.49 -10.70 -13.53
C THR A 136 6.47 -11.30 -14.52
N SER A 137 5.24 -11.52 -14.07
CA SER A 137 4.18 -12.05 -14.94
C SER A 137 3.79 -11.05 -16.03
N ALA A 138 3.18 -11.54 -17.10
CA ALA A 138 2.73 -10.71 -18.22
C ALA A 138 1.71 -9.63 -17.83
N ARG A 139 1.01 -9.83 -16.71
CA ARG A 139 0.09 -8.86 -16.12
C ARG A 139 0.41 -8.70 -14.66
N HIS A 140 0.93 -7.53 -14.31
CA HIS A 140 1.31 -7.22 -12.94
C HIS A 140 0.13 -7.35 -11.97
N PHE A 141 0.37 -7.86 -10.76
CA PHE A 141 -0.61 -8.04 -9.70
C PHE A 141 -1.40 -6.75 -9.41
N LEU A 142 -0.74 -5.61 -9.39
CA LEU A 142 -1.41 -4.32 -9.16
C LEU A 142 -2.41 -3.98 -10.25
N ALA A 143 -2.15 -4.33 -11.51
CA ALA A 143 -3.12 -4.12 -12.59
C ALA A 143 -4.36 -5.03 -12.42
N GLU A 144 -4.17 -6.25 -11.93
CA GLU A 144 -5.28 -7.14 -11.59
C GLU A 144 -6.12 -6.58 -10.43
N CYS A 145 -5.44 -6.12 -9.38
CA CYS A 145 -6.08 -5.49 -8.21
C CYS A 145 -6.85 -4.23 -8.61
N SER A 146 -6.28 -3.37 -9.45
CA SER A 146 -6.92 -2.14 -9.95
C SER A 146 -8.20 -2.43 -10.72
N ASP A 147 -8.17 -3.40 -11.63
CA ASP A 147 -9.37 -3.77 -12.41
C ASP A 147 -10.46 -4.36 -11.50
N ALA A 148 -10.08 -5.17 -10.49
CA ALA A 148 -11.03 -5.71 -9.53
C ALA A 148 -11.68 -4.60 -8.68
N VAL A 149 -10.90 -3.61 -8.25
CA VAL A 149 -11.41 -2.45 -7.49
C VAL A 149 -12.28 -1.55 -8.38
N ALA A 150 -11.90 -1.33 -9.64
CA ALA A 150 -12.74 -0.59 -10.61
C ALA A 150 -14.10 -1.28 -10.83
N ALA A 151 -14.10 -2.61 -10.94
CA ALA A 151 -15.33 -3.38 -11.05
C ALA A 151 -16.19 -3.30 -9.77
N LEU A 152 -15.58 -3.28 -8.59
CA LEU A 152 -16.29 -3.05 -7.33
C LEU A 152 -16.86 -1.63 -7.28
N SER A 153 -16.08 -0.60 -7.61
CA SER A 153 -16.48 0.81 -7.67
C SER A 153 -17.72 1.00 -8.54
N ALA A 154 -17.71 0.43 -9.75
CA ALA A 154 -18.86 0.47 -10.66
C ALA A 154 -20.10 -0.21 -10.06
N ARG A 155 -19.92 -1.31 -9.33
CA ARG A 155 -21.02 -2.07 -8.71
C ARG A 155 -21.62 -1.34 -7.51
N VAL A 156 -20.81 -0.71 -6.68
CA VAL A 156 -21.29 0.03 -5.49
C VAL A 156 -21.71 1.47 -5.81
N GLY A 157 -21.39 1.97 -7.01
CA GLY A 157 -21.80 3.30 -7.49
C GLY A 157 -21.08 4.46 -6.82
N ARG A 158 -19.88 4.25 -6.29
CA ARG A 158 -19.03 5.31 -5.70
C ARG A 158 -17.55 5.10 -6.09
N PRO A 159 -16.75 6.17 -6.15
CA PRO A 159 -15.31 6.07 -6.38
C PRO A 159 -14.64 5.21 -5.30
N LEU A 160 -13.68 4.40 -5.71
CA LEU A 160 -12.79 3.64 -4.84
C LEU A 160 -11.38 3.80 -5.38
N ASP A 161 -10.46 4.25 -4.52
CA ASP A 161 -9.12 4.62 -4.93
C ASP A 161 -8.06 3.65 -4.43
N LEU A 162 -7.04 3.41 -5.25
CA LEU A 162 -5.82 2.72 -4.88
C LEU A 162 -4.65 3.69 -4.99
N ILE A 163 -3.92 3.85 -3.90
CA ILE A 163 -2.78 4.76 -3.80
C ILE A 163 -1.54 3.90 -3.58
N ALA A 164 -0.59 3.94 -4.50
CA ALA A 164 0.68 3.24 -4.35
C ALA A 164 1.65 4.06 -3.49
N GLU A 165 2.41 3.41 -2.62
CA GLU A 165 3.62 4.01 -2.06
C GLU A 165 4.82 3.33 -2.68
N SER A 166 5.73 4.14 -3.28
CA SER A 166 6.83 3.62 -4.07
C SER A 166 7.95 4.65 -4.24
N ASP A 167 9.17 4.16 -4.33
CA ASP A 167 10.38 4.89 -4.72
C ASP A 167 10.76 4.69 -6.21
N LEU A 168 9.94 3.96 -6.98
CA LEU A 168 10.28 3.60 -8.37
C LEU A 168 10.32 4.78 -9.32
N ASN A 169 9.62 5.88 -9.03
CA ASN A 169 9.45 7.01 -9.96
C ASN A 169 9.08 6.53 -11.38
N ASP A 170 8.12 5.60 -11.45
CA ASP A 170 7.71 4.92 -12.66
C ASP A 170 6.28 5.31 -13.05
N VAL A 171 6.12 5.84 -14.26
CA VAL A 171 4.82 6.25 -14.80
C VAL A 171 3.84 5.07 -14.93
N ASP A 172 4.32 3.84 -15.08
CA ASP A 172 3.48 2.65 -15.21
C ASP A 172 2.65 2.40 -13.95
N VAL A 173 3.08 2.88 -12.78
CA VAL A 173 2.31 2.79 -11.53
C VAL A 173 0.93 3.42 -11.68
N VAL A 174 0.84 4.59 -12.28
CA VAL A 174 -0.42 5.36 -12.42
C VAL A 174 -1.02 5.29 -13.84
N ALA A 175 -0.28 4.77 -14.82
CA ALA A 175 -0.80 4.60 -16.16
C ALA A 175 -1.99 3.62 -16.18
N PRO A 176 -3.03 3.88 -17.01
CA PRO A 176 -4.20 3.00 -17.08
C PRO A 176 -3.84 1.55 -17.46
N THR A 177 -4.55 0.57 -16.89
CA THR A 177 -4.36 -0.86 -17.22
C THR A 177 -4.59 -1.14 -18.71
N SER A 178 -5.47 -0.40 -19.37
CA SER A 178 -5.72 -0.48 -20.81
C SER A 178 -4.52 -0.04 -21.68
N GLN A 179 -3.55 0.64 -21.09
CA GLN A 179 -2.31 1.08 -21.75
C GLN A 179 -1.09 0.27 -21.26
N GLY A 180 -1.30 -0.79 -20.47
CA GLY A 180 -0.25 -1.64 -19.94
C GLY A 180 0.28 -1.22 -18.57
N GLY A 181 -0.23 -0.14 -18.00
CA GLY A 181 0.13 0.31 -16.65
C GLY A 181 -0.59 -0.47 -15.53
N TRP A 182 -0.33 -0.09 -14.29
CA TRP A 182 -0.88 -0.77 -13.10
C TRP A 182 -2.20 -0.15 -12.63
N GLY A 183 -2.56 1.04 -13.13
CA GLY A 183 -3.88 1.66 -12.91
C GLY A 183 -4.12 2.17 -11.50
N MET A 184 -3.06 2.48 -10.73
CA MET A 184 -3.22 3.15 -9.45
C MET A 184 -3.79 4.55 -9.63
N THR A 185 -4.68 4.98 -8.75
CA THR A 185 -5.28 6.32 -8.80
C THR A 185 -4.26 7.41 -8.54
N ALA A 186 -3.32 7.14 -7.63
CA ALA A 186 -2.26 8.07 -7.25
C ALA A 186 -1.03 7.30 -6.73
N GLN A 187 0.08 8.02 -6.60
CA GLN A 187 1.30 7.52 -5.99
C GLN A 187 1.79 8.48 -4.91
N TRP A 188 2.14 7.93 -3.75
CA TRP A 188 3.04 8.57 -2.81
C TRP A 188 4.45 8.25 -3.28
N ASP A 189 5.05 9.22 -3.95
CA ASP A 189 6.34 9.10 -4.57
C ASP A 189 7.41 9.61 -3.60
N ASP A 190 8.32 8.73 -3.18
CA ASP A 190 9.38 9.05 -2.24
C ASP A 190 10.34 10.08 -2.81
N ASP A 191 10.58 10.07 -4.11
CA ASP A 191 11.43 11.03 -4.80
C ASP A 191 10.95 12.47 -4.61
N ILE A 192 9.64 12.70 -4.63
CA ILE A 192 9.07 14.04 -4.45
C ILE A 192 9.39 14.58 -3.06
N HIS A 193 9.16 13.80 -2.01
CA HIS A 193 9.42 14.29 -0.66
C HIS A 193 10.91 14.39 -0.35
N HIS A 194 11.77 13.52 -0.92
CA HIS A 194 13.22 13.63 -0.82
C HIS A 194 13.73 14.92 -1.51
N ALA A 195 13.26 15.19 -2.74
CA ALA A 195 13.59 16.41 -3.45
C ALA A 195 13.14 17.67 -2.69
N LEU A 196 11.93 17.66 -2.13
CA LEU A 196 11.43 18.77 -1.31
C LEU A 196 12.25 18.93 -0.02
N HIS A 197 12.64 17.85 0.63
CA HIS A 197 13.49 17.90 1.82
C HIS A 197 14.82 18.58 1.51
N VAL A 198 15.51 18.13 0.47
CA VAL A 198 16.79 18.73 0.03
C VAL A 198 16.61 20.21 -0.32
N ALA A 199 15.57 20.56 -1.07
CA ALA A 199 15.30 21.94 -1.47
C ALA A 199 15.03 22.87 -0.28
N LEU A 200 14.40 22.37 0.79
CA LEU A 200 14.04 23.16 1.96
C LEU A 200 15.13 23.20 3.04
N THR A 201 15.93 22.17 3.18
CA THR A 201 16.92 22.02 4.28
C THR A 201 18.36 22.18 3.83
N GLY A 202 18.66 21.89 2.56
CA GLY A 202 20.01 21.79 2.04
C GLY A 202 20.76 20.52 2.49
N GLU A 203 20.10 19.56 3.15
CA GLU A 203 20.69 18.27 3.53
C GLU A 203 20.87 17.40 2.29
N ASP A 204 22.09 16.86 2.09
CA ASP A 204 22.50 16.13 0.90
C ASP A 204 23.19 14.79 1.21
N GLN A 205 22.98 14.23 2.41
CA GLN A 205 23.65 13.00 2.88
C GLN A 205 22.77 11.76 2.67
N GLY A 206 23.43 10.61 2.50
CA GLY A 206 22.75 9.35 2.27
C GLY A 206 21.96 9.38 0.96
N TYR A 207 20.71 8.93 0.97
CA TYR A 207 19.84 8.93 -0.23
C TYR A 207 19.43 10.35 -0.70
N TYR A 208 19.59 11.38 0.11
CA TYR A 208 19.37 12.77 -0.31
C TYR A 208 20.40 13.28 -1.32
N THR A 209 21.59 12.64 -1.41
CA THR A 209 22.66 13.02 -2.34
C THR A 209 22.17 13.06 -3.80
N ASP A 210 21.28 12.17 -4.16
CA ASP A 210 20.78 12.06 -5.53
C ASP A 210 19.84 13.23 -5.91
N PHE A 211 19.30 13.94 -4.92
CA PHE A 211 18.40 15.08 -5.07
C PHE A 211 19.11 16.43 -4.85
N ALA A 212 20.38 16.41 -4.42
CA ALA A 212 21.18 17.63 -4.27
C ALA A 212 21.47 18.21 -5.66
N GLY A 213 21.01 19.44 -5.92
CA GLY A 213 21.13 20.12 -7.20
C GLY A 213 22.57 20.17 -7.69
N GLY A 214 22.79 19.73 -8.90
CA GLY A 214 24.09 19.65 -9.55
C GLY A 214 24.65 21.01 -9.99
N GLU A 215 24.90 21.92 -9.05
CA GLU A 215 25.82 23.03 -9.28
C GLU A 215 27.14 22.73 -8.51
N GLY A 216 28.08 22.06 -9.18
CA GLY A 216 29.43 21.92 -8.65
C GLY A 216 30.16 20.59 -8.78
N ARG A 217 29.69 19.64 -9.62
CA ARG A 217 30.64 18.65 -10.10
C ARG A 217 31.50 19.27 -11.21
N GLU A 218 32.56 20.04 -10.80
CA GLU A 218 33.74 20.18 -11.65
C GLU A 218 34.20 18.76 -11.98
N GLU A 219 34.17 18.41 -13.26
CA GLU A 219 34.83 17.24 -13.79
C GLU A 219 36.26 17.26 -13.26
N ALA A 220 36.57 16.32 -12.37
CA ALA A 220 37.98 15.99 -12.13
C ALA A 220 38.45 15.38 -13.46
N GLY A 221 39.07 16.24 -14.27
CA GLY A 221 39.74 15.88 -15.49
C GLY A 221 40.87 14.88 -15.25
N PRO A 222 41.35 14.22 -16.33
CA PRO A 222 42.11 13.01 -16.31
C PRO A 222 43.45 13.10 -15.60
#